data_80a547ec577dec2135542f040aee1d35
#
_entry.id   80a547ec577dec2135542f040aee1d35
#
_cell.length_a   1.000
_cell.length_b   1.000
_cell.length_c   1.000
_cell.angle_alpha   90.00
_cell.angle_beta   90.00
_cell.angle_gamma   90.00
#
_symmetry.space_group_name_H-M   'P 1'
#
loop_
_entity.id
_entity.type
_entity.pdbx_description
1 polymer ?
#
loop_
_entity_poly.entity_id
_entity_poly.type
_entity_poly.pdbx_seq_one_letter_code
_entity_poly.pdbx_strand_id
1 'polypeptide(L)'
;MITAPAPKSTFQAQLLLILAMLLVSAPGLAKADFKAGAAVVDVTPDKLPVLVNGGMTSRSLDKVKTRVMARALYFGDGKEQLAIVVVDSCMIGRVLLDDIKALAKVKTGIPTDRILISATHSHSAPASMGCLGTDADPDYVPFLREKVVQVIAAAQSAQQPARIGFASAEAPAYTAVRQWIRRPDRIAEDPFGNLTVRANMHAGANWDDAVGEAGPEDPQLSLISVQTREGKPLAVLGNFSMHYFGDSDISADYFG
;
A
#
# COMPACT_ATOMS: atom_id res chain seq x y z
N MET A 1 -6.88 18.54 87.46
CA MET A 1 -7.37 17.43 86.61
C MET A 1 -6.98 17.80 85.14
N ILE A 2 -6.00 17.15 84.65
CA ILE A 2 -5.49 17.36 83.29
C ILE A 2 -5.88 16.10 82.49
N THR A 3 -6.82 16.24 81.54
CA THR A 3 -7.21 15.13 80.67
C THR A 3 -6.27 15.08 79.45
N ALA A 4 -5.68 13.92 79.23
CA ALA A 4 -4.83 13.64 78.10
C ALA A 4 -5.64 13.47 76.81
N PRO A 5 -5.15 13.89 75.61
CA PRO A 5 -5.84 13.69 74.33
C PRO A 5 -5.59 12.25 73.80
N ALA A 6 -6.64 11.68 73.21
CA ALA A 6 -6.62 10.37 72.61
C ALA A 6 -5.79 10.31 71.29
N PRO A 7 -5.20 9.18 70.90
CA PRO A 7 -4.36 9.07 69.73
C PRO A 7 -5.20 8.97 68.43
N LYS A 8 -5.06 9.96 67.53
CA LYS A 8 -5.72 10.00 66.22
C LYS A 8 -4.87 9.34 65.09
N SER A 9 -3.96 8.40 65.37
CA SER A 9 -2.95 8.01 64.37
C SER A 9 -3.15 6.64 63.69
N THR A 10 -4.04 5.79 64.16
CA THR A 10 -4.13 4.42 63.62
C THR A 10 -5.05 4.29 62.40
N PHE A 11 -6.09 5.11 62.29
CA PHE A 11 -7.05 5.01 61.18
C PHE A 11 -6.52 5.60 59.88
N GLN A 12 -5.77 6.71 59.93
CA GLN A 12 -5.14 7.31 58.73
C GLN A 12 -3.99 6.46 58.20
N ALA A 13 -3.21 5.79 59.04
CA ALA A 13 -2.14 4.90 58.61
C ALA A 13 -2.67 3.63 57.95
N GLN A 14 -3.79 3.08 58.41
CA GLN A 14 -4.44 1.92 57.79
C GLN A 14 -5.09 2.27 56.44
N LEU A 15 -5.67 3.47 56.28
CA LEU A 15 -6.24 3.93 55.02
C LEU A 15 -5.18 4.16 53.95
N LEU A 16 -4.01 4.69 54.31
CA LEU A 16 -2.85 4.86 53.41
C LEU A 16 -2.22 3.53 52.99
N LEU A 17 -2.19 2.52 53.88
CA LEU A 17 -1.68 1.19 53.53
C LEU A 17 -2.61 0.45 52.58
N ILE A 18 -3.94 0.58 52.72
CA ILE A 18 -4.93 -0.04 51.83
C ILE A 18 -4.89 0.67 50.45
N LEU A 19 -4.71 1.97 50.41
CA LEU A 19 -4.59 2.73 49.14
C LEU A 19 -3.26 2.38 48.42
N ALA A 20 -2.17 2.16 49.13
CA ALA A 20 -0.89 1.73 48.57
C ALA A 20 -0.95 0.27 48.07
N MET A 21 -1.69 -0.64 48.72
CA MET A 21 -1.91 -2.01 48.23
C MET A 21 -2.81 -2.07 46.98
N LEU A 22 -3.78 -1.15 46.83
CA LEU A 22 -4.60 -1.05 45.62
C LEU A 22 -3.86 -0.52 44.40
N LEU A 23 -2.77 0.22 44.61
CA LEU A 23 -1.92 0.74 43.51
C LEU A 23 -0.93 -0.31 42.97
N VAL A 24 -0.66 -1.40 43.71
CA VAL A 24 0.30 -2.45 43.31
C VAL A 24 -0.35 -3.57 42.49
N SER A 25 -1.67 -3.63 42.41
CA SER A 25 -2.41 -4.67 41.69
C SER A 25 -3.19 -4.18 40.47
N ALA A 26 -2.84 -3.07 39.88
CA ALA A 26 -3.26 -2.84 38.52
C ALA A 26 -2.58 -3.91 37.62
N PRO A 27 -3.34 -4.86 37.03
CA PRO A 27 -2.72 -5.75 36.05
C PRO A 27 -2.10 -4.83 35.03
N GLY A 28 -0.76 -4.86 34.91
CA GLY A 28 -0.08 -4.15 33.84
C GLY A 28 -0.78 -4.55 32.57
N LEU A 29 -1.40 -3.61 31.89
CA LEU A 29 -1.94 -3.82 30.55
C LEU A 29 -0.81 -4.48 29.79
N ALA A 30 -0.95 -5.78 29.51
CA ALA A 30 0.03 -6.52 28.76
C ALA A 30 0.21 -5.72 27.47
N LYS A 31 1.34 -5.03 27.36
CA LYS A 31 1.66 -4.18 26.22
C LYS A 31 1.66 -5.15 25.05
N ALA A 32 0.66 -5.04 24.18
CA ALA A 32 0.54 -5.89 23.02
C ALA A 32 1.92 -5.96 22.37
N ASP A 33 2.43 -7.18 22.16
CA ASP A 33 3.80 -7.40 21.68
C ASP A 33 3.82 -7.18 20.16
N PHE A 34 3.52 -5.92 19.77
CA PHE A 34 3.45 -5.53 18.37
C PHE A 34 4.80 -5.74 17.70
N LYS A 35 4.77 -6.52 16.63
CA LYS A 35 5.90 -6.83 15.78
C LYS A 35 5.60 -6.40 14.35
N ALA A 36 6.63 -5.98 13.65
CA ALA A 36 6.57 -5.72 12.22
C ALA A 36 7.81 -6.27 11.54
N GLY A 37 7.64 -6.65 10.29
CA GLY A 37 8.74 -7.07 9.41
C GLY A 37 8.54 -6.49 8.03
N ALA A 38 9.65 -6.28 7.33
CA ALA A 38 9.66 -5.78 5.95
C ALA A 38 10.58 -6.63 5.10
N ALA A 39 10.18 -6.83 3.84
CA ALA A 39 11.00 -7.54 2.85
C ALA A 39 10.77 -6.96 1.47
N VAL A 40 11.78 -7.12 0.62
CA VAL A 40 11.74 -6.74 -0.80
C VAL A 40 12.23 -7.93 -1.62
N VAL A 41 11.54 -8.25 -2.71
CA VAL A 41 11.91 -9.30 -3.66
C VAL A 41 11.89 -8.74 -5.07
N ASP A 42 12.89 -9.06 -5.84
CA ASP A 42 12.98 -8.71 -7.26
C ASP A 42 11.97 -9.54 -8.06
N VAL A 43 11.09 -8.87 -8.78
CA VAL A 43 10.08 -9.44 -9.68
C VAL A 43 10.33 -9.07 -11.14
N THR A 44 11.53 -8.58 -11.45
CA THR A 44 11.98 -8.39 -12.84
C THR A 44 11.98 -9.74 -13.55
N PRO A 45 11.40 -9.85 -14.76
CA PRO A 45 11.34 -11.13 -15.47
C PRO A 45 12.71 -11.69 -15.78
N ASP A 46 12.88 -12.98 -15.62
CA ASP A 46 14.13 -13.69 -15.96
C ASP A 46 14.26 -13.92 -17.47
N LYS A 47 13.13 -13.86 -18.20
CA LYS A 47 13.08 -14.05 -19.65
C LYS A 47 12.58 -12.79 -20.33
N LEU A 48 13.26 -12.42 -21.41
CA LEU A 48 12.90 -11.29 -22.28
C LEU A 48 12.82 -11.77 -23.73
N PRO A 49 12.02 -11.16 -24.61
CA PRO A 49 11.09 -10.05 -24.31
C PRO A 49 9.88 -10.50 -23.47
N VAL A 50 9.26 -9.56 -22.78
CA VAL A 50 8.05 -9.75 -21.96
C VAL A 50 6.96 -8.78 -22.41
N LEU A 51 5.69 -9.23 -22.40
CA LEU A 51 4.54 -8.35 -22.60
C LEU A 51 4.42 -7.33 -21.46
N VAL A 52 4.03 -6.09 -21.78
CA VAL A 52 3.83 -5.03 -20.79
C VAL A 52 2.47 -4.37 -20.97
N ASN A 53 1.84 -4.01 -19.83
CA ASN A 53 0.56 -3.31 -19.80
C ASN A 53 0.74 -1.78 -19.90
N GLY A 54 -0.40 -1.07 -19.96
CA GLY A 54 -0.50 0.39 -19.86
C GLY A 54 -0.72 1.10 -21.17
N GLY A 55 -0.53 0.42 -22.31
CA GLY A 55 -0.85 0.94 -23.65
C GLY A 55 -2.21 0.46 -24.15
N MET A 56 -2.71 1.12 -25.20
CA MET A 56 -3.95 0.72 -25.90
C MET A 56 -3.74 -0.51 -26.80
N THR A 57 -2.50 -0.75 -27.23
CA THR A 57 -2.11 -1.86 -28.09
C THR A 57 -1.06 -2.73 -27.37
N SER A 58 -0.98 -3.99 -27.77
CA SER A 58 0.03 -4.92 -27.25
C SER A 58 1.44 -4.46 -27.62
N ARG A 59 2.34 -4.54 -26.65
CA ARG A 59 3.78 -4.33 -26.85
C ARG A 59 4.60 -5.24 -25.95
N SER A 60 5.82 -5.53 -26.40
CA SER A 60 6.82 -6.26 -25.60
C SER A 60 8.04 -5.39 -25.39
N LEU A 61 8.71 -5.58 -24.26
CA LEU A 61 9.99 -4.93 -23.95
C LEU A 61 11.08 -5.99 -23.73
N ASP A 62 12.27 -5.70 -24.21
CA ASP A 62 13.45 -6.59 -24.16
C ASP A 62 14.60 -6.01 -23.33
N LYS A 63 14.41 -4.83 -22.73
CA LYS A 63 15.39 -4.14 -21.90
C LYS A 63 14.84 -3.75 -20.56
N VAL A 64 15.69 -3.76 -19.55
CA VAL A 64 15.40 -3.34 -18.19
C VAL A 64 16.18 -2.07 -17.88
N LYS A 65 15.47 -0.97 -17.65
CA LYS A 65 16.04 0.31 -17.20
C LYS A 65 16.22 0.32 -15.69
N THR A 66 15.17 -0.01 -14.97
CA THR A 66 15.20 -0.23 -13.53
C THR A 66 14.49 -1.54 -13.18
N ARG A 67 14.94 -2.19 -12.11
CA ARG A 67 14.29 -3.41 -11.66
C ARG A 67 12.91 -3.12 -11.09
N VAL A 68 12.00 -4.05 -11.30
CA VAL A 68 10.65 -4.03 -10.69
C VAL A 68 10.62 -4.94 -9.47
N MET A 69 9.99 -4.48 -8.39
CA MET A 69 10.08 -5.11 -7.08
C MET A 69 8.69 -5.43 -6.53
N ALA A 70 8.61 -6.43 -5.66
CA ALA A 70 7.52 -6.61 -4.72
C ALA A 70 8.03 -6.28 -3.31
N ARG A 71 7.31 -5.42 -2.59
CA ARG A 71 7.65 -4.97 -1.23
C ARG A 71 6.53 -5.37 -0.28
N ALA A 72 6.87 -6.04 0.81
CA ALA A 72 5.89 -6.49 1.79
C ALA A 72 6.18 -5.95 3.18
N LEU A 73 5.11 -5.58 3.87
CA LEU A 73 5.07 -5.31 5.30
C LEU A 73 4.25 -6.39 5.99
N TYR A 74 4.77 -6.92 7.07
CA TYR A 74 4.06 -7.79 7.99
C TYR A 74 3.82 -7.06 9.31
N PHE A 75 2.65 -7.28 9.91
CA PHE A 75 2.28 -6.80 11.23
C PHE A 75 1.63 -7.91 12.04
N GLY A 76 1.99 -8.02 13.32
CA GLY A 76 1.39 -8.98 14.24
C GLY A 76 1.46 -8.49 15.68
N ASP A 77 0.48 -8.90 16.50
CA ASP A 77 0.41 -8.59 17.95
C ASP A 77 0.32 -9.84 18.83
N GLY A 78 0.56 -11.02 18.21
CA GLY A 78 0.42 -12.32 18.86
C GLY A 78 -0.99 -12.92 18.80
N LYS A 79 -2.00 -12.15 18.37
CA LYS A 79 -3.38 -12.61 18.15
C LYS A 79 -3.79 -12.46 16.69
N GLU A 80 -3.54 -11.31 16.13
CA GLU A 80 -3.86 -10.96 14.74
C GLU A 80 -2.58 -10.81 13.92
N GLN A 81 -2.69 -11.12 12.63
CA GLN A 81 -1.63 -10.99 11.66
C GLN A 81 -2.18 -10.36 10.39
N LEU A 82 -1.42 -9.48 9.78
CA LEU A 82 -1.75 -8.94 8.46
C LEU A 82 -0.49 -8.70 7.62
N ALA A 83 -0.66 -8.70 6.31
CA ALA A 83 0.38 -8.34 5.36
C ALA A 83 -0.14 -7.32 4.35
N ILE A 84 0.70 -6.34 4.02
CA ILE A 84 0.47 -5.38 2.94
C ILE A 84 1.61 -5.55 1.94
N VAL A 85 1.25 -5.74 0.67
CA VAL A 85 2.22 -5.91 -0.42
C VAL A 85 1.97 -4.87 -1.49
N VAL A 86 3.03 -4.20 -1.92
CA VAL A 86 3.02 -3.30 -3.07
C VAL A 86 3.93 -3.89 -4.14
N VAL A 87 3.40 -4.06 -5.35
CA VAL A 87 4.09 -4.67 -6.48
C VAL A 87 4.26 -3.64 -7.58
N ASP A 88 5.47 -3.49 -8.11
CA ASP A 88 5.71 -2.69 -9.32
C ASP A 88 5.10 -3.42 -10.52
N SER A 89 3.85 -3.13 -10.79
CA SER A 89 3.01 -3.70 -11.85
C SER A 89 1.97 -2.67 -12.28
N CYS A 90 1.52 -2.73 -13.51
CA CYS A 90 0.43 -1.87 -13.96
C CYS A 90 -0.90 -2.24 -13.26
N MET A 91 -1.23 -3.52 -13.26
CA MET A 91 -2.46 -4.08 -12.69
C MET A 91 -2.24 -5.54 -12.35
N ILE A 92 -3.01 -6.07 -11.39
CA ILE A 92 -2.99 -7.49 -11.02
C ILE A 92 -4.42 -7.99 -10.98
N GLY A 93 -4.71 -9.03 -11.76
CA GLY A 93 -6.06 -9.59 -11.86
C GLY A 93 -6.51 -10.29 -10.57
N ARG A 94 -7.82 -10.23 -10.29
CA ARG A 94 -8.42 -10.81 -9.09
C ARG A 94 -8.10 -12.29 -8.89
N VAL A 95 -8.13 -13.09 -9.97
CA VAL A 95 -7.84 -14.53 -9.91
C VAL A 95 -6.43 -14.79 -9.41
N LEU A 96 -5.43 -14.04 -9.93
CA LEU A 96 -4.04 -14.16 -9.49
C LEU A 96 -3.87 -13.69 -8.03
N LEU A 97 -4.56 -12.61 -7.63
CA LEU A 97 -4.54 -12.13 -6.25
C LEU A 97 -5.08 -13.17 -5.26
N ASP A 98 -6.20 -13.80 -5.59
CA ASP A 98 -6.82 -14.82 -4.73
C ASP A 98 -5.94 -16.07 -4.61
N ASP A 99 -5.29 -16.49 -5.71
CA ASP A 99 -4.35 -17.61 -5.75
C ASP A 99 -3.11 -17.33 -4.89
N ILE A 100 -2.51 -16.15 -5.04
CA ILE A 100 -1.38 -15.70 -4.20
C ILE A 100 -1.75 -15.71 -2.71
N LYS A 101 -2.92 -15.17 -2.35
CA LYS A 101 -3.38 -15.13 -0.96
C LYS A 101 -3.61 -16.53 -0.39
N ALA A 102 -4.17 -17.45 -1.17
CA ALA A 102 -4.37 -18.83 -0.77
C ALA A 102 -3.03 -19.53 -0.49
N LEU A 103 -2.05 -19.40 -1.39
CA LEU A 103 -0.71 -19.96 -1.22
C LEU A 103 0.05 -19.30 -0.05
N ALA A 104 -0.05 -17.98 0.10
CA ALA A 104 0.55 -17.26 1.21
C ALA A 104 -0.04 -17.73 2.57
N LYS A 105 -1.35 -17.95 2.65
CA LYS A 105 -2.00 -18.52 3.84
C LYS A 105 -1.43 -19.89 4.20
N VAL A 106 -1.26 -20.78 3.22
CA VAL A 106 -0.65 -22.11 3.46
C VAL A 106 0.77 -21.98 4.00
N LYS A 107 1.56 -21.02 3.47
CA LYS A 107 2.97 -20.85 3.83
C LYS A 107 3.19 -20.11 5.15
N THR A 108 2.32 -19.15 5.49
CA THR A 108 2.54 -18.20 6.60
C THR A 108 1.51 -18.29 7.72
N GLY A 109 0.37 -18.92 7.46
CA GLY A 109 -0.78 -18.92 8.37
C GLY A 109 -1.59 -17.62 8.39
N ILE A 110 -1.19 -16.57 7.65
CA ILE A 110 -1.93 -15.29 7.59
C ILE A 110 -3.25 -15.54 6.84
N PRO A 111 -4.41 -15.19 7.43
CA PRO A 111 -5.71 -15.34 6.76
C PRO A 111 -5.77 -14.54 5.46
N THR A 112 -6.46 -15.07 4.43
CA THR A 112 -6.52 -14.43 3.10
C THR A 112 -7.18 -13.05 3.11
N ASP A 113 -8.13 -12.81 4.00
CA ASP A 113 -8.78 -11.52 4.24
C ASP A 113 -7.92 -10.51 5.00
N ARG A 114 -6.76 -10.96 5.51
CA ARG A 114 -5.73 -10.14 6.18
C ARG A 114 -4.52 -9.88 5.29
N ILE A 115 -4.60 -10.17 4.01
CA ILE A 115 -3.55 -9.88 3.03
C ILE A 115 -4.08 -8.86 2.01
N LEU A 116 -3.48 -7.68 1.98
CA LEU A 116 -3.69 -6.68 0.95
C LEU A 116 -2.54 -6.73 -0.05
N ILE A 117 -2.85 -6.82 -1.34
CA ILE A 117 -1.86 -6.72 -2.42
C ILE A 117 -2.34 -5.65 -3.39
N SER A 118 -1.48 -4.68 -3.68
CA SER A 118 -1.75 -3.59 -4.62
C SER A 118 -0.63 -3.47 -5.67
N ALA A 119 -0.99 -2.91 -6.82
CA ALA A 119 -0.07 -2.54 -7.88
C ALA A 119 0.25 -1.04 -7.79
N THR A 120 1.47 -0.64 -8.17
CA THR A 120 1.88 0.78 -8.28
C THR A 120 1.32 1.47 -9.51
N HIS A 121 0.70 0.74 -10.43
CA HIS A 121 0.23 1.18 -11.73
C HIS A 121 1.33 1.61 -12.69
N SER A 122 2.51 1.00 -12.62
CA SER A 122 3.61 1.22 -13.56
C SER A 122 3.25 0.72 -14.97
N HIS A 123 3.27 1.62 -15.97
CA HIS A 123 2.91 1.32 -17.36
C HIS A 123 4.05 0.70 -18.18
N SER A 124 5.18 0.42 -17.56
CA SER A 124 6.33 -0.27 -18.17
C SER A 124 6.73 -1.53 -17.40
N ALA A 125 5.86 -2.00 -16.51
CA ALA A 125 6.04 -3.27 -15.82
C ALA A 125 5.43 -4.43 -16.62
N PRO A 126 5.93 -5.68 -16.42
CA PRO A 126 5.42 -6.85 -17.11
C PRO A 126 3.92 -7.10 -16.88
N ALA A 127 3.26 -7.60 -17.91
CA ALA A 127 1.81 -7.80 -17.93
C ALA A 127 1.40 -9.00 -17.08
N SER A 128 0.85 -8.77 -15.89
CA SER A 128 0.33 -9.81 -15.00
C SER A 128 -1.15 -10.14 -15.22
N MET A 129 -1.84 -9.38 -16.06
CA MET A 129 -3.22 -9.63 -16.50
C MET A 129 -3.46 -9.04 -17.89
N GLY A 130 -4.47 -9.56 -18.60
CA GLY A 130 -4.92 -8.97 -19.86
C GLY A 130 -5.70 -7.68 -19.60
N CYS A 131 -5.38 -6.63 -20.37
CA CYS A 131 -6.10 -5.37 -20.35
C CYS A 131 -5.89 -4.60 -21.65
N LEU A 132 -6.96 -3.97 -22.16
CA LEU A 132 -6.95 -3.29 -23.46
C LEU A 132 -6.48 -4.25 -24.58
N GLY A 133 -5.51 -3.87 -25.39
CA GLY A 133 -4.97 -4.71 -26.45
C GLY A 133 -3.84 -5.65 -26.03
N THR A 134 -3.55 -5.81 -24.74
CA THR A 134 -2.44 -6.64 -24.25
C THR A 134 -2.97 -7.81 -23.43
N ASP A 135 -2.49 -9.02 -23.70
CA ASP A 135 -2.73 -10.19 -22.86
C ASP A 135 -1.79 -10.23 -21.65
N ALA A 136 -2.11 -11.10 -20.67
CA ALA A 136 -1.17 -11.45 -19.62
C ALA A 136 0.03 -12.21 -20.22
N ASP A 137 1.23 -11.94 -19.74
CA ASP A 137 2.40 -12.71 -20.13
C ASP A 137 2.38 -14.09 -19.46
N PRO A 138 2.32 -15.20 -20.23
CA PRO A 138 2.10 -16.53 -19.69
C PRO A 138 3.25 -17.06 -18.85
N ASP A 139 4.49 -16.63 -19.10
CA ASP A 139 5.67 -17.02 -18.33
C ASP A 139 5.82 -16.15 -17.08
N TYR A 140 5.43 -14.88 -17.16
CA TYR A 140 5.55 -13.95 -16.05
C TYR A 140 4.53 -14.18 -14.92
N VAL A 141 3.29 -14.51 -15.25
CA VAL A 141 2.22 -14.70 -14.24
C VAL A 141 2.59 -15.72 -13.17
N PRO A 142 3.02 -16.97 -13.50
CA PRO A 142 3.43 -17.94 -12.47
C PRO A 142 4.68 -17.50 -11.71
N PHE A 143 5.64 -16.85 -12.36
CA PHE A 143 6.82 -16.29 -11.72
C PHE A 143 6.44 -15.23 -10.68
N LEU A 144 5.61 -14.24 -11.06
CA LEU A 144 5.16 -13.20 -10.15
C LEU A 144 4.41 -13.78 -8.94
N ARG A 145 3.54 -14.77 -9.17
CA ARG A 145 2.81 -15.47 -8.10
C ARG A 145 3.74 -16.00 -7.01
N GLU A 146 4.77 -16.73 -7.40
CA GLU A 146 5.73 -17.33 -6.48
C GLU A 146 6.54 -16.27 -5.73
N LYS A 147 6.98 -15.23 -6.44
CA LYS A 147 7.75 -14.11 -5.85
C LYS A 147 6.93 -13.31 -4.83
N VAL A 148 5.64 -13.08 -5.09
CA VAL A 148 4.79 -12.37 -4.13
C VAL A 148 4.50 -13.23 -2.89
N VAL A 149 4.31 -14.54 -3.03
CA VAL A 149 4.24 -15.45 -1.87
C VAL A 149 5.55 -15.45 -1.08
N GLN A 150 6.68 -15.44 -1.78
CA GLN A 150 8.01 -15.39 -1.16
C GLN A 150 8.21 -14.12 -0.34
N VAL A 151 7.85 -12.93 -0.86
CA VAL A 151 8.05 -11.67 -0.15
C VAL A 151 7.17 -11.57 1.10
N ILE A 152 5.93 -12.09 1.06
CA ILE A 152 5.05 -12.16 2.25
C ILE A 152 5.69 -13.00 3.35
N ALA A 153 6.17 -14.20 3.01
CA ALA A 153 6.83 -15.08 3.96
C ALA A 153 8.14 -14.48 4.50
N ALA A 154 8.91 -13.80 3.66
CA ALA A 154 10.15 -13.12 4.06
C ALA A 154 9.87 -11.97 5.05
N ALA A 155 8.83 -11.16 4.79
CA ALA A 155 8.42 -10.09 5.69
C ALA A 155 7.98 -10.64 7.06
N GLN A 156 7.19 -11.72 7.09
CA GLN A 156 6.81 -12.39 8.33
C GLN A 156 8.04 -12.93 9.09
N SER A 157 8.98 -13.56 8.38
CA SER A 157 10.20 -14.10 9.00
C SER A 157 11.12 -13.02 9.57
N ALA A 158 11.10 -11.81 9.01
CA ALA A 158 11.88 -10.66 9.45
C ALA A 158 11.22 -9.87 10.59
N GLN A 159 10.12 -10.38 11.17
CA GLN A 159 9.38 -9.68 12.22
C GLN A 159 10.24 -9.44 13.47
N GLN A 160 10.11 -8.28 14.04
CA GLN A 160 10.78 -7.88 15.28
C GLN A 160 9.90 -6.90 16.07
N PRO A 161 10.17 -6.69 17.37
CA PRO A 161 9.46 -5.69 18.14
C PRO A 161 9.52 -4.31 17.49
N ALA A 162 8.37 -3.69 17.28
CA ALA A 162 8.26 -2.49 16.48
C ALA A 162 7.28 -1.47 17.07
N ARG A 163 7.26 -0.30 16.48
CA ARG A 163 6.27 0.75 16.67
C ARG A 163 5.81 1.25 15.31
N ILE A 164 4.56 1.68 15.23
CA ILE A 164 3.93 2.22 14.04
C ILE A 164 3.41 3.61 14.34
N GLY A 165 3.51 4.50 13.37
CA GLY A 165 2.90 5.82 13.37
C GLY A 165 2.32 6.12 12.01
N PHE A 166 1.38 7.05 11.96
CA PHE A 166 0.82 7.54 10.71
C PHE A 166 0.79 9.06 10.70
N ALA A 167 0.82 9.62 9.50
CA ALA A 167 0.67 11.04 9.25
C ALA A 167 0.02 11.27 7.89
N SER A 168 -0.59 12.42 7.70
CA SER A 168 -1.04 12.89 6.41
C SER A 168 -0.70 14.36 6.22
N ALA A 169 -0.53 14.78 4.96
CA ALA A 169 -0.27 16.16 4.57
C ALA A 169 -0.91 16.42 3.20
N GLU A 170 -1.24 17.67 2.93
CA GLU A 170 -1.71 18.10 1.62
C GLU A 170 -0.51 18.41 0.71
N ALA A 171 -0.54 17.90 -0.52
CA ALA A 171 0.50 18.10 -1.53
C ALA A 171 -0.09 18.50 -2.91
N PRO A 172 -0.90 19.59 -2.98
CA PRO A 172 -1.63 19.94 -4.19
C PRO A 172 -0.74 20.33 -5.37
N ALA A 173 0.53 20.69 -5.11
CA ALA A 173 1.49 21.01 -6.19
C ALA A 173 1.88 19.78 -7.03
N TYR A 174 1.54 18.56 -6.60
CA TYR A 174 1.93 17.30 -7.22
C TYR A 174 0.74 16.47 -7.72
N THR A 175 -0.47 17.02 -7.66
CA THR A 175 -1.69 16.39 -8.19
C THR A 175 -2.28 17.22 -9.32
N ALA A 176 -3.07 16.56 -10.17
CA ALA A 176 -3.86 17.22 -11.21
C ALA A 176 -5.02 16.32 -11.63
N VAL A 177 -6.14 16.92 -11.97
CA VAL A 177 -7.28 16.20 -12.57
C VAL A 177 -6.93 15.86 -14.02
N ARG A 178 -6.98 14.56 -14.36
CA ARG A 178 -6.72 14.07 -15.73
C ARG A 178 -7.86 14.34 -16.68
N GLN A 179 -9.10 14.42 -16.19
CA GLN A 179 -10.30 14.57 -16.99
C GLN A 179 -10.79 16.00 -16.97
N TRP A 180 -11.09 16.52 -18.16
CA TRP A 180 -11.54 17.88 -18.38
C TRP A 180 -12.88 17.87 -19.09
N ILE A 181 -13.81 18.71 -18.64
CA ILE A 181 -15.13 18.90 -19.26
C ILE A 181 -14.90 19.66 -20.57
N ARG A 182 -15.41 19.13 -21.67
CA ARG A 182 -15.36 19.79 -22.97
C ARG A 182 -16.47 20.82 -23.10
N ARG A 183 -16.18 21.87 -23.85
CA ARG A 183 -17.18 22.85 -24.26
C ARG A 183 -18.33 22.14 -24.99
N PRO A 184 -19.59 22.61 -24.86
CA PRO A 184 -20.74 22.00 -25.55
C PRO A 184 -20.61 21.95 -27.07
N ASP A 185 -19.93 22.96 -27.67
CA ASP A 185 -19.65 23.05 -29.12
C ASP A 185 -18.42 22.23 -29.54
N ARG A 186 -17.75 21.54 -28.60
CA ARG A 186 -16.54 20.72 -28.79
C ARG A 186 -16.67 19.30 -28.26
N ILE A 187 -17.91 18.82 -28.11
CA ILE A 187 -18.18 17.43 -27.77
C ILE A 187 -17.56 16.55 -28.87
N ALA A 188 -16.81 15.52 -28.47
CA ALA A 188 -16.15 14.61 -29.42
C ALA A 188 -16.99 13.35 -29.67
N GLU A 189 -16.70 12.68 -30.78
CA GLU A 189 -17.29 11.38 -31.08
C GLU A 189 -16.71 10.30 -30.17
N ASP A 190 -17.57 9.36 -29.79
CA ASP A 190 -17.17 8.11 -29.17
C ASP A 190 -16.69 7.10 -30.23
N PRO A 191 -16.14 5.94 -29.85
CA PRO A 191 -15.69 4.92 -30.81
C PRO A 191 -16.78 4.36 -31.73
N PHE A 192 -18.05 4.67 -31.46
CA PHE A 192 -19.21 4.23 -32.25
C PHE A 192 -19.78 5.33 -33.15
N GLY A 193 -19.13 6.50 -33.21
CA GLY A 193 -19.54 7.62 -34.07
C GLY A 193 -20.60 8.53 -33.47
N ASN A 194 -20.91 8.45 -32.18
CA ASN A 194 -21.89 9.32 -31.53
C ASN A 194 -21.19 10.51 -30.87
N LEU A 195 -21.76 11.70 -30.95
CA LEU A 195 -21.27 12.91 -30.28
C LEU A 195 -21.63 12.89 -28.77
N THR A 196 -20.94 12.07 -28.00
CA THR A 196 -21.24 11.82 -26.58
C THR A 196 -20.09 12.11 -25.63
N VAL A 197 -18.87 12.29 -26.11
CA VAL A 197 -17.67 12.49 -25.27
C VAL A 197 -17.63 13.92 -24.74
N ARG A 198 -18.16 14.12 -23.54
CA ARG A 198 -18.26 15.42 -22.84
C ARG A 198 -17.08 15.73 -21.96
N ALA A 199 -16.29 14.72 -21.58
CA ALA A 199 -15.06 14.88 -20.82
C ALA A 199 -14.09 13.76 -21.18
N ASN A 200 -12.80 14.07 -21.25
CA ASN A 200 -11.75 13.07 -21.41
C ASN A 200 -10.39 13.62 -20.94
N MET A 201 -9.41 12.72 -20.75
CA MET A 201 -8.08 13.10 -20.29
C MET A 201 -7.26 13.90 -21.30
N HIS A 202 -7.70 13.95 -22.56
CA HIS A 202 -7.01 14.66 -23.64
C HIS A 202 -7.63 16.01 -23.95
N ALA A 203 -8.74 16.39 -23.34
CA ALA A 203 -9.35 17.71 -23.55
C ALA A 203 -8.39 18.84 -23.15
N GLY A 204 -7.59 18.64 -22.10
CA GLY A 204 -6.55 19.57 -21.67
C GLY A 204 -5.36 19.71 -22.63
N ALA A 205 -5.20 18.84 -23.64
CA ALA A 205 -4.19 19.00 -24.68
C ALA A 205 -4.50 20.17 -25.63
N ASN A 206 -5.79 20.53 -25.73
CA ASN A 206 -6.26 21.74 -26.38
C ASN A 206 -7.18 22.49 -25.41
N TRP A 207 -6.62 23.46 -24.71
CA TRP A 207 -7.32 24.22 -23.68
C TRP A 207 -8.55 24.98 -24.19
N ASP A 208 -8.59 25.34 -25.46
CA ASP A 208 -9.74 25.98 -26.09
C ASP A 208 -10.96 25.06 -26.17
N ASP A 209 -10.78 23.76 -26.06
CA ASP A 209 -11.86 22.78 -26.05
C ASP A 209 -12.42 22.53 -24.64
N ALA A 210 -11.76 22.97 -23.58
CA ALA A 210 -12.12 22.71 -22.19
C ALA A 210 -12.80 23.91 -21.52
N VAL A 211 -13.73 23.61 -20.61
CA VAL A 211 -14.37 24.61 -19.72
C VAL A 211 -13.95 24.46 -18.26
N GLY A 212 -13.38 23.33 -17.88
CA GLY A 212 -12.93 23.07 -16.52
C GLY A 212 -12.63 21.62 -16.24
N GLU A 213 -12.24 21.35 -15.01
CA GLU A 213 -11.93 20.02 -14.52
C GLU A 213 -13.22 19.21 -14.29
N ALA A 214 -13.17 17.90 -14.52
CA ALA A 214 -14.33 17.01 -14.42
C ALA A 214 -14.62 16.56 -12.97
N GLY A 215 -13.77 16.91 -12.01
CA GLY A 215 -13.94 16.54 -10.61
C GLY A 215 -12.87 17.17 -9.71
N PRO A 216 -12.95 16.92 -8.40
CA PRO A 216 -11.94 17.38 -7.46
C PRO A 216 -10.65 16.56 -7.61
N GLU A 217 -9.54 17.17 -7.23
CA GLU A 217 -8.28 16.46 -6.95
C GLU A 217 -8.35 15.76 -5.57
N ASP A 218 -7.45 14.79 -5.38
CA ASP A 218 -7.13 14.26 -4.07
C ASP A 218 -5.66 14.57 -3.76
N PRO A 219 -5.36 15.69 -3.10
CA PRO A 219 -4.00 16.12 -2.81
C PRO A 219 -3.42 15.46 -1.56
N GLN A 220 -4.16 14.55 -0.89
CA GLN A 220 -3.71 13.98 0.36
C GLN A 220 -2.60 12.95 0.17
N LEU A 221 -1.43 13.22 0.75
CA LEU A 221 -0.38 12.24 0.97
C LEU A 221 -0.55 11.60 2.35
N SER A 222 -0.80 10.31 2.40
CA SER A 222 -0.92 9.54 3.63
C SER A 222 0.28 8.61 3.82
N LEU A 223 0.82 8.56 5.04
CA LEU A 223 2.03 7.82 5.37
C LEU A 223 1.82 6.92 6.59
N ILE A 224 2.36 5.71 6.51
CA ILE A 224 2.58 4.83 7.66
C ILE A 224 4.09 4.67 7.82
N SER A 225 4.62 5.02 9.00
CA SER A 225 6.01 4.81 9.37
C SER A 225 6.13 3.63 10.33
N VAL A 226 7.03 2.70 10.03
CA VAL A 226 7.33 1.53 10.85
C VAL A 226 8.78 1.61 11.30
N GLN A 227 9.01 1.48 12.60
CA GLN A 227 10.33 1.57 13.22
C GLN A 227 10.52 0.46 14.24
N THR A 228 11.77 0.10 14.54
CA THR A 228 12.07 -0.71 15.73
C THR A 228 11.67 0.04 16.99
N ARG A 229 11.66 -0.65 18.15
CA ARG A 229 11.40 0.02 19.43
C ARG A 229 12.44 1.12 19.74
N GLU A 230 13.67 0.94 19.29
CA GLU A 230 14.78 1.88 19.46
C GLU A 230 14.73 3.06 18.47
N GLY A 231 13.79 3.05 17.51
CA GLY A 231 13.60 4.13 16.57
C GLY A 231 14.34 3.99 15.24
N LYS A 232 14.95 2.85 14.95
CA LYS A 232 15.53 2.61 13.62
C LYS A 232 14.41 2.42 12.59
N PRO A 233 14.47 3.09 11.43
CA PRO A 233 13.52 2.89 10.36
C PRO A 233 13.50 1.42 9.88
N LEU A 234 12.32 0.85 9.72
CA LEU A 234 12.09 -0.45 9.09
C LEU A 234 11.46 -0.28 7.72
N ALA A 235 10.43 0.54 7.63
CA ALA A 235 9.75 0.83 6.37
C ALA A 235 8.89 2.09 6.47
N VAL A 236 8.55 2.62 5.30
CA VAL A 236 7.51 3.64 5.10
C VAL A 236 6.58 3.14 4.01
N LEU A 237 5.27 3.21 4.24
CA LEU A 237 4.25 3.02 3.23
C LEU A 237 3.59 4.37 2.95
N GLY A 238 3.63 4.81 1.70
CA GLY A 238 2.97 6.02 1.22
C GLY A 238 1.75 5.67 0.36
N ASN A 239 0.70 6.47 0.47
CA ASN A 239 -0.42 6.49 -0.46
C ASN A 239 -0.62 7.92 -0.96
N PHE A 240 -0.64 8.09 -2.28
CA PHE A 240 -0.79 9.37 -2.94
C PHE A 240 -1.44 9.20 -4.30
N SER A 241 -2.38 10.07 -4.62
CA SER A 241 -3.12 10.06 -5.88
C SER A 241 -2.31 10.70 -7.00
N MET A 242 -1.58 9.89 -7.78
CA MET A 242 -0.89 10.36 -8.98
C MET A 242 -0.91 9.28 -10.06
N HIS A 243 -0.69 9.68 -11.30
CA HIS A 243 -0.58 8.78 -12.43
C HIS A 243 0.72 9.02 -13.20
N TYR A 244 1.39 7.93 -13.57
CA TYR A 244 2.60 7.93 -14.38
C TYR A 244 2.40 7.06 -15.63
N PHE A 245 2.96 7.47 -16.78
CA PHE A 245 2.70 6.82 -18.06
C PHE A 245 3.68 5.72 -18.46
N GLY A 246 4.70 5.48 -17.65
CA GLY A 246 5.71 4.48 -17.97
C GLY A 246 6.91 5.00 -18.74
N ASP A 247 7.77 4.07 -19.11
CA ASP A 247 9.05 4.31 -19.79
C ASP A 247 9.11 3.56 -21.14
N SER A 248 10.17 3.78 -21.89
CA SER A 248 10.49 3.03 -23.12
C SER A 248 10.93 1.59 -22.83
N ASP A 249 11.53 1.34 -21.66
CA ASP A 249 12.06 0.07 -21.20
C ASP A 249 11.35 -0.37 -19.91
N ILE A 250 11.56 -1.60 -19.44
CA ILE A 250 11.01 -2.08 -18.17
C ILE A 250 11.52 -1.20 -17.04
N SER A 251 10.61 -0.63 -16.27
CA SER A 251 10.91 0.31 -15.20
C SER A 251 9.85 0.25 -14.09
N ALA A 252 10.29 0.51 -12.87
CA ALA A 252 9.43 0.75 -11.73
C ALA A 252 8.88 2.19 -11.67
N ASP A 253 9.17 2.99 -12.66
CA ASP A 253 8.80 4.41 -12.78
C ASP A 253 9.32 5.22 -11.58
N TYR A 254 8.44 5.90 -10.84
CA TYR A 254 8.80 6.66 -9.64
C TYR A 254 8.86 5.82 -8.36
N PHE A 255 8.49 4.54 -8.43
CA PHE A 255 8.29 3.68 -7.26
C PHE A 255 9.46 2.72 -6.99
N GLY A 256 10.50 2.78 -7.85
CA GLY A 256 11.68 1.93 -7.79
C GLY A 256 12.66 2.21 -6.67
#